data_f6ee6b62f930169fc548fbd9f847fd15
#
_entry.id   f6ee6b62f930169fc548fbd9f847fd15
#
_cell.length_a   1.000
_cell.length_b   1.000
_cell.length_c   1.000
_cell.angle_alpha   90.00
_cell.angle_beta   90.00
_cell.angle_gamma   90.00
#
_symmetry.space_group_name_H-M   'P 1'
#
loop_
_entity.id
_entity.type
_entity.pdbx_description
1 polymer ?
#
loop_
_entity_poly.entity_id
_entity_poly.type
_entity_poly.pdbx_seq_one_letter_code
_entity_poly.pdbx_strand_id
1 'polypeptide(L)'
;MARGNISGVAKRAVVRSIAFFNDGHLVSFFPEVVSRFVPETLFLHELKELPADLENYVLKPLFSFAGAGVIIDVAKEDIEAIENKSNYILQRKVNYEPVLKSPNDPVKVELRMLMLWPEKDDRPHVAVNLVRLSKGKMIGVKYNKDKDWVGGSVGLYEG
;
A
#
# COMPACT_ATOMS: atom_id res chain seq x y z
N MET A 1 -0.05 29.43 18.01
CA MET A 1 -0.36 28.01 17.73
C MET A 1 -0.60 27.87 16.24
N ALA A 2 0.37 27.36 15.52
CA ALA A 2 0.22 27.12 14.09
C ALA A 2 -0.74 25.93 13.91
N ARG A 3 -1.90 26.17 13.35
CA ARG A 3 -2.77 25.11 12.83
C ARG A 3 -2.03 24.48 11.66
N GLY A 4 -1.25 23.46 11.96
CA GLY A 4 -0.63 22.65 10.92
C GLY A 4 -1.73 22.18 9.98
N ASN A 5 -1.49 22.31 8.68
CA ASN A 5 -2.45 22.00 7.64
C ASN A 5 -2.72 20.48 7.62
N ILE A 6 -3.53 20.01 8.58
CA ILE A 6 -3.92 18.60 8.77
C ILE A 6 -4.57 18.05 7.49
N SER A 7 -5.20 18.91 6.68
CA SER A 7 -5.79 18.50 5.41
C SER A 7 -4.73 18.02 4.40
N GLY A 8 -3.55 18.62 4.41
CA GLY A 8 -2.44 18.19 3.56
C GLY A 8 -1.82 16.88 4.02
N VAL A 9 -1.70 16.69 5.34
CA VAL A 9 -1.19 15.46 5.96
C VAL A 9 -2.17 14.30 5.74
N ALA A 10 -3.47 14.53 5.97
CA ALA A 10 -4.48 13.50 5.76
C ALA A 10 -4.58 13.07 4.29
N LYS A 11 -4.50 14.00 3.35
CA LYS A 11 -4.47 13.67 1.92
C LYS A 11 -3.22 12.87 1.54
N ARG A 12 -2.07 13.20 2.09
CA ARG A 12 -0.84 12.43 1.90
C ARG A 12 -0.95 11.05 2.53
N ALA A 13 -1.52 10.92 3.71
CA ALA A 13 -1.70 9.65 4.39
C ALA A 13 -2.63 8.69 3.64
N VAL A 14 -3.70 9.18 3.02
CA VAL A 14 -4.64 8.35 2.25
C VAL A 14 -4.02 7.83 0.95
N VAL A 15 -3.28 8.68 0.24
CA VAL A 15 -2.72 8.35 -1.08
C VAL A 15 -1.35 7.69 -0.97
N ARG A 16 -0.59 8.03 0.07
CA ARG A 16 0.78 7.58 0.33
C ARG A 16 0.89 6.70 1.56
N SER A 17 -0.16 5.97 1.94
CA SER A 17 -0.22 5.32 3.25
C SER A 17 1.07 4.63 3.68
N ILE A 18 1.75 3.95 2.78
CA ILE A 18 3.02 3.29 3.07
C ILE A 18 4.22 4.22 2.84
N ALA A 19 4.20 5.05 1.81
CA ALA A 19 5.26 6.02 1.56
C ALA A 19 5.34 7.09 2.64
N PHE A 20 4.21 7.48 3.24
CA PHE A 20 4.17 8.43 4.34
C PHE A 20 4.94 7.92 5.57
N PHE A 21 4.86 6.64 5.87
CA PHE A 21 5.63 6.03 6.96
C PHE A 21 7.13 5.92 6.66
N ASN A 22 7.52 5.97 5.41
CA ASN A 22 8.91 5.91 4.97
C ASN A 22 9.50 7.25 4.50
N ASP A 23 8.76 8.35 4.60
CA ASP A 23 9.23 9.66 4.14
C ASP A 23 10.21 10.36 5.10
N GLY A 24 10.67 9.66 6.11
CA GLY A 24 11.64 10.13 7.11
C GLY A 24 11.00 10.78 8.34
N HIS A 25 9.77 11.28 8.26
CA HIS A 25 9.13 11.97 9.39
C HIS A 25 8.55 11.00 10.41
N LEU A 26 7.79 10.01 9.96
CA LEU A 26 7.21 9.01 10.87
C LEU A 26 8.15 7.86 11.20
N VAL A 27 9.04 7.51 10.27
CA VAL A 27 10.09 6.51 10.53
C VAL A 27 11.02 6.96 11.64
N SER A 28 11.30 8.27 11.75
CA SER A 28 12.12 8.79 12.85
C SER A 28 11.44 8.69 14.22
N PHE A 29 10.10 8.68 14.27
CA PHE A 29 9.34 8.55 15.53
C PHE A 29 9.14 7.08 15.96
N PHE A 30 8.98 6.16 15.00
CA PHE A 30 8.69 4.75 15.28
C PHE A 30 9.49 3.79 14.39
N PRO A 31 10.83 3.91 14.36
CA PRO A 31 11.66 3.19 13.37
C PRO A 31 11.52 1.67 13.48
N GLU A 32 11.47 1.12 14.69
CA GLU A 32 11.42 -0.32 14.92
C GLU A 32 10.07 -0.94 14.51
N VAL A 33 8.97 -0.24 14.79
CA VAL A 33 7.61 -0.71 14.44
C VAL A 33 7.38 -0.59 12.94
N VAL A 34 7.75 0.56 12.37
CA VAL A 34 7.50 0.84 10.95
C VAL A 34 8.32 -0.08 10.05
N SER A 35 9.61 -0.28 10.35
CA SER A 35 10.50 -1.12 9.55
C SER A 35 10.06 -2.59 9.46
N ARG A 36 9.34 -3.10 10.46
CA ARG A 36 8.87 -4.50 10.49
C ARG A 36 7.61 -4.74 9.68
N PHE A 37 6.77 -3.72 9.50
CA PHE A 37 5.43 -3.88 8.90
C PHE A 37 5.22 -3.09 7.62
N VAL A 38 6.07 -2.11 7.35
CA VAL A 38 5.97 -1.28 6.16
C VAL A 38 7.03 -1.70 5.15
N PRO A 39 6.64 -2.10 3.93
CA PRO A 39 7.60 -2.42 2.89
C PRO A 39 8.47 -1.21 2.57
N GLU A 40 9.74 -1.46 2.29
CA GLU A 40 10.66 -0.43 1.82
C GLU A 40 10.03 0.37 0.69
N THR A 41 10.05 1.69 0.83
CA THR A 41 9.42 2.61 -0.11
C THR A 41 10.40 3.75 -0.43
N LEU A 42 10.73 3.89 -1.70
CA LEU A 42 11.73 4.81 -2.20
C LEU A 42 11.03 5.86 -3.07
N PHE A 43 11.27 7.14 -2.82
CA PHE A 43 10.82 8.20 -3.72
C PHE A 43 11.69 8.21 -4.97
N LEU A 44 11.08 8.10 -6.13
CA LEU A 44 11.79 7.90 -7.39
C LEU A 44 12.75 9.06 -7.72
N HIS A 45 12.39 10.28 -7.34
CA HIS A 45 13.22 11.47 -7.58
C HIS A 45 14.42 11.61 -6.63
N GLU A 46 14.43 10.88 -5.51
CA GLU A 46 15.52 10.90 -4.53
C GLU A 46 16.57 9.82 -4.81
N LEU A 47 16.26 8.88 -5.71
CA LEU A 47 17.16 7.79 -6.03
C LEU A 47 18.32 8.28 -6.91
N LYS A 48 19.55 8.06 -6.44
CA LYS A 48 20.77 8.24 -7.24
C LYS A 48 20.97 7.09 -8.22
N GLU A 49 20.66 5.88 -7.77
CA GLU A 49 20.76 4.65 -8.53
C GLU A 49 19.50 3.81 -8.29
N LEU A 50 19.09 3.07 -9.31
CA LEU A 50 17.97 2.16 -9.20
C LEU A 50 18.39 0.89 -8.44
N PRO A 51 17.48 0.27 -7.66
CA PRO A 51 17.74 -1.03 -7.08
C PRO A 51 18.13 -2.05 -8.14
N ALA A 52 19.12 -2.89 -7.83
CA ALA A 52 19.59 -3.93 -8.76
C ALA A 52 18.54 -5.03 -8.98
N ASP A 53 17.60 -5.18 -8.04
CA ASP A 53 16.54 -6.18 -8.00
C ASP A 53 15.15 -5.54 -8.25
N LEU A 54 15.02 -4.74 -9.31
CA LEU A 54 13.79 -4.04 -9.68
C LEU A 54 12.57 -4.95 -9.79
N GLU A 55 12.76 -6.20 -10.14
CA GLU A 55 11.70 -7.21 -10.19
C GLU A 55 11.01 -7.44 -8.84
N ASN A 56 11.66 -7.06 -7.73
CA ASN A 56 11.11 -7.12 -6.39
C ASN A 56 10.38 -5.83 -5.96
N TYR A 57 10.20 -4.89 -6.88
CA TYR A 57 9.51 -3.64 -6.61
C TYR A 57 8.25 -3.47 -7.44
N VAL A 58 7.40 -2.57 -6.98
CA VAL A 58 6.22 -2.05 -7.69
C VAL A 58 6.43 -0.56 -7.88
N LEU A 59 6.19 -0.08 -9.08
CA LEU A 59 6.18 1.34 -9.37
C LEU A 59 4.76 1.87 -9.17
N LYS A 60 4.62 2.91 -8.36
CA LYS A 60 3.31 3.47 -8.01
C LYS A 60 3.31 4.98 -8.17
N PRO A 61 2.30 5.55 -8.82
CA PRO A 61 2.07 6.99 -8.75
C PRO A 61 1.60 7.38 -7.34
N LEU A 62 2.04 8.53 -6.86
CA LEU A 62 1.63 9.07 -5.56
C LEU A 62 0.14 9.45 -5.54
N PHE A 63 -0.38 9.87 -6.67
CA PHE A 63 -1.75 10.29 -6.85
C PHE A 63 -2.40 9.46 -7.94
N SER A 64 -3.20 8.47 -7.53
CA SER A 64 -3.96 7.62 -8.45
C SER A 64 -5.19 7.06 -7.77
N PHE A 65 -6.09 6.52 -8.56
CA PHE A 65 -7.31 5.88 -8.07
C PHE A 65 -7.35 4.41 -8.49
N ALA A 66 -7.78 3.54 -7.58
CA ALA A 66 -8.03 2.12 -7.83
C ALA A 66 -6.85 1.36 -8.47
N GLY A 67 -5.61 1.76 -8.18
CA GLY A 67 -4.42 1.13 -8.72
C GLY A 67 -4.09 1.51 -10.17
N ALA A 68 -4.67 2.60 -10.68
CA ALA A 68 -4.30 3.13 -11.99
C ALA A 68 -2.82 3.54 -12.01
N GLY A 69 -2.12 3.20 -13.09
CA GLY A 69 -0.70 3.51 -13.25
C GLY A 69 0.27 2.71 -12.39
N VAL A 70 -0.22 1.68 -11.67
CA VAL A 70 0.66 0.78 -10.91
C VAL A 70 1.25 -0.26 -11.86
N ILE A 71 2.58 -0.36 -11.87
CA ILE A 71 3.34 -1.36 -12.61
C ILE A 71 3.96 -2.34 -11.61
N ILE A 72 3.66 -3.65 -11.78
CA ILE A 72 4.08 -4.68 -10.82
C ILE A 72 5.43 -5.29 -11.21
N ASP A 73 5.63 -5.56 -12.48
CA ASP A 73 6.88 -6.10 -13.01
C ASP A 73 7.62 -4.93 -13.65
N VAL A 74 8.31 -4.18 -12.81
CA VAL A 74 8.96 -2.93 -13.21
C VAL A 74 10.20 -3.24 -14.02
N ALA A 75 10.25 -2.68 -15.22
CA ALA A 75 11.46 -2.64 -16.04
C ALA A 75 12.13 -1.25 -15.95
N LYS A 76 13.37 -1.17 -16.35
CA LYS A 76 14.12 0.09 -16.34
C LYS A 76 13.49 1.10 -17.30
N GLU A 77 12.99 0.62 -18.41
CA GLU A 77 12.32 1.39 -19.46
C GLU A 77 11.04 2.08 -18.94
N ASP A 78 10.31 1.40 -18.04
CA ASP A 78 9.12 1.99 -17.39
C ASP A 78 9.47 3.23 -16.57
N ILE A 79 10.63 3.20 -15.90
CA ILE A 79 11.12 4.29 -15.08
C ILE A 79 11.68 5.42 -15.95
N GLU A 80 12.37 5.08 -17.03
CA GLU A 80 12.92 6.04 -17.97
C GLU A 80 11.82 6.81 -18.73
N ALA A 81 10.68 6.18 -18.97
CA ALA A 81 9.53 6.79 -19.61
C ALA A 81 8.78 7.80 -18.71
N ILE A 82 9.12 7.88 -17.41
CA ILE A 82 8.45 8.80 -16.48
C ILE A 82 9.07 10.19 -16.60
N GLU A 83 8.27 11.14 -17.07
CA GLU A 83 8.67 12.55 -17.15
C GLU A 83 8.82 13.18 -15.76
N ASN A 84 7.86 12.97 -14.87
CA ASN A 84 7.85 13.57 -13.53
C ASN A 84 8.06 12.53 -12.44
N LYS A 85 9.31 12.24 -12.13
CA LYS A 85 9.71 11.26 -11.11
C LYS A 85 9.29 11.63 -9.68
N SER A 86 9.00 12.92 -9.41
CA SER A 86 8.55 13.34 -8.07
C SER A 86 7.14 12.83 -7.72
N ASN A 87 6.39 12.39 -8.71
CA ASN A 87 5.05 11.82 -8.52
C ASN A 87 5.03 10.30 -8.39
N TYR A 88 6.18 9.65 -8.27
CA TYR A 88 6.26 8.20 -8.22
C TYR A 88 7.13 7.69 -7.07
N ILE A 89 6.79 6.50 -6.63
CA ILE A 89 7.55 5.71 -5.67
C ILE A 89 7.84 4.31 -6.22
N LEU A 90 8.97 3.77 -5.82
CA LEU A 90 9.26 2.34 -5.88
C LEU A 90 8.99 1.74 -4.50
N GLN A 91 8.19 0.71 -4.44
CA GLN A 91 7.88 0.02 -3.20
C GLN A 91 8.18 -1.46 -3.33
N ARG A 92 8.87 -2.03 -2.36
CA ARG A 92 9.14 -3.47 -2.31
C ARG A 92 7.84 -4.26 -2.33
N LYS A 93 7.79 -5.30 -3.16
CA LYS A 93 6.63 -6.18 -3.28
C LYS A 93 6.33 -6.86 -1.95
N VAL A 94 5.06 -6.90 -1.60
CA VAL A 94 4.55 -7.76 -0.52
C VAL A 94 4.05 -9.04 -1.16
N ASN A 95 4.65 -10.14 -0.78
CA ASN A 95 4.20 -11.46 -1.22
C ASN A 95 3.09 -11.94 -0.27
N TYR A 96 1.89 -12.00 -0.80
CA TYR A 96 0.75 -12.55 -0.07
C TYR A 96 0.73 -14.06 -0.20
N GLU A 97 0.99 -14.75 0.91
CA GLU A 97 0.80 -16.19 0.95
C GLU A 97 -0.68 -16.55 0.91
N PRO A 98 -1.06 -17.53 0.10
CA PRO A 98 -2.43 -18.01 0.07
C PRO A 98 -2.73 -18.85 1.31
N VAL A 99 -3.62 -18.35 2.16
CA VAL A 99 -3.92 -18.95 3.47
C VAL A 99 -5.26 -19.66 3.56
N LEU A 100 -6.18 -19.40 2.63
CA LEU A 100 -7.47 -20.08 2.59
C LEU A 100 -7.52 -21.12 1.48
N LYS A 101 -8.02 -22.30 1.82
CA LYS A 101 -8.29 -23.36 0.83
C LYS A 101 -9.60 -23.06 0.12
N SER A 102 -9.62 -23.25 -1.19
CA SER A 102 -10.83 -23.24 -2.01
C SER A 102 -10.79 -24.41 -3.00
N PRO A 103 -11.89 -24.73 -3.68
CA PRO A 103 -11.95 -25.91 -4.55
C PRO A 103 -10.89 -25.95 -5.66
N ASN A 104 -10.49 -24.78 -6.16
CA ASN A 104 -9.51 -24.68 -7.26
C ASN A 104 -8.15 -24.25 -6.73
N ASP A 105 -7.89 -22.92 -6.68
CA ASP A 105 -6.63 -22.37 -6.22
C ASP A 105 -6.75 -21.79 -4.81
N PRO A 106 -5.72 -21.87 -3.98
CA PRO A 106 -5.76 -21.27 -2.67
C PRO A 106 -5.90 -19.74 -2.74
N VAL A 107 -6.54 -19.16 -1.73
CA VAL A 107 -6.95 -17.76 -1.70
C VAL A 107 -6.03 -16.94 -0.82
N LYS A 108 -5.56 -15.82 -1.35
CA LYS A 108 -4.84 -14.78 -0.61
C LYS A 108 -5.81 -13.92 0.17
N VAL A 109 -5.41 -13.48 1.35
CA VAL A 109 -6.23 -12.65 2.23
C VAL A 109 -5.52 -11.34 2.56
N GLU A 110 -6.21 -10.23 2.40
CA GLU A 110 -5.80 -8.92 2.90
C GLU A 110 -6.80 -8.46 3.98
N LEU A 111 -6.27 -8.08 5.13
CA LEU A 111 -7.04 -7.42 6.18
C LEU A 111 -6.84 -5.91 6.06
N ARG A 112 -7.91 -5.17 5.80
CA ARG A 112 -7.89 -3.73 5.76
C ARG A 112 -8.60 -3.15 6.97
N MET A 113 -7.83 -2.56 7.86
CA MET A 113 -8.35 -1.87 9.04
C MET A 113 -8.67 -0.43 8.64
N LEU A 114 -9.94 -0.06 8.69
CA LEU A 114 -10.39 1.32 8.46
C LEU A 114 -10.47 2.03 9.81
N MET A 115 -9.71 3.09 9.95
CA MET A 115 -9.57 3.82 11.19
C MET A 115 -10.16 5.22 11.03
N LEU A 116 -10.87 5.66 12.06
CA LEU A 116 -11.33 7.04 12.21
C LEU A 116 -10.48 7.73 13.27
N TRP A 117 -10.07 8.96 12.97
CA TRP A 117 -9.38 9.81 13.92
C TRP A 117 -10.14 11.13 14.04
N PRO A 118 -11.11 11.22 14.97
CA PRO A 118 -11.81 12.45 15.26
C PRO A 118 -10.84 13.53 15.76
N GLU A 119 -11.13 14.78 15.45
CA GLU A 119 -10.24 15.91 15.72
C GLU A 119 -9.93 16.10 17.23
N LYS A 120 -10.84 15.62 18.10
CA LYS A 120 -10.73 15.74 19.55
C LYS A 120 -10.07 14.54 20.24
N ASP A 121 -9.78 13.49 19.50
CA ASP A 121 -9.26 12.25 20.06
C ASP A 121 -7.74 12.20 19.96
N ASP A 122 -7.11 11.69 21.00
CA ASP A 122 -5.64 11.55 21.06
C ASP A 122 -5.12 10.42 20.16
N ARG A 123 -5.99 9.51 19.76
CA ARG A 123 -5.64 8.35 18.92
C ARG A 123 -6.78 7.94 17.98
N PRO A 124 -6.42 7.29 16.86
CA PRO A 124 -7.43 6.72 15.97
C PRO A 124 -8.13 5.52 16.59
N HIS A 125 -9.39 5.30 16.19
CA HIS A 125 -10.20 4.15 16.53
C HIS A 125 -10.42 3.28 15.30
N VAL A 126 -10.42 1.96 15.48
CA VAL A 126 -10.82 1.04 14.44
C VAL A 126 -12.33 1.15 14.24
N ALA A 127 -12.75 1.63 13.07
CA ALA A 127 -14.17 1.77 12.74
C ALA A 127 -14.74 0.47 12.18
N VAL A 128 -14.02 -0.14 11.25
CA VAL A 128 -14.43 -1.37 10.58
C VAL A 128 -13.21 -2.07 9.99
N ASN A 129 -13.26 -3.37 9.88
CA ASN A 129 -12.32 -4.11 9.04
C ASN A 129 -13.00 -4.57 7.73
N LEU A 130 -12.21 -4.70 6.70
CA LEU A 130 -12.60 -5.28 5.44
C LEU A 130 -11.60 -6.38 5.11
N VAL A 131 -12.08 -7.60 5.02
CA VAL A 131 -11.32 -8.73 4.51
C VAL A 131 -11.47 -8.78 3.00
N ARG A 132 -10.37 -8.82 2.28
CA ARG A 132 -10.37 -8.96 0.82
C ARG A 132 -9.74 -10.27 0.44
N LEU A 133 -10.47 -11.02 -0.39
CA LEU A 133 -10.07 -12.32 -0.90
C LEU A 133 -9.64 -12.19 -2.35
N SER A 134 -8.52 -12.80 -2.71
CA SER A 134 -7.94 -12.70 -4.05
C SER A 134 -7.20 -13.96 -4.46
N LYS A 135 -7.34 -14.33 -5.72
CA LYS A 135 -6.53 -15.33 -6.41
C LYS A 135 -5.64 -14.72 -7.50
N GLY A 136 -5.86 -13.44 -7.79
CA GLY A 136 -5.14 -12.72 -8.84
C GLY A 136 -3.74 -12.29 -8.44
N LYS A 137 -3.02 -11.72 -9.40
CA LYS A 137 -1.68 -11.15 -9.22
C LYS A 137 -1.72 -9.95 -8.25
N MET A 138 -2.82 -9.18 -8.28
CA MET A 138 -3.11 -8.10 -7.34
C MET A 138 -4.46 -8.30 -6.67
N ILE A 139 -4.60 -7.71 -5.48
CA ILE A 139 -5.87 -7.65 -4.76
C ILE A 139 -6.73 -6.55 -5.37
N GLY A 140 -7.66 -6.90 -6.24
CA GLY A 140 -8.58 -5.98 -6.89
C GLY A 140 -9.46 -6.68 -7.91
N VAL A 141 -10.61 -6.10 -8.20
CA VAL A 141 -11.62 -6.67 -9.11
C VAL A 141 -11.03 -7.00 -10.48
N LYS A 142 -10.21 -6.09 -11.03
CA LYS A 142 -9.60 -6.25 -12.35
C LYS A 142 -8.81 -7.56 -12.50
N TYR A 143 -8.10 -7.98 -11.45
CA TYR A 143 -7.22 -9.15 -11.47
C TYR A 143 -7.90 -10.43 -11.00
N ASN A 144 -9.16 -10.32 -10.57
CA ASN A 144 -9.97 -11.42 -10.04
C ASN A 144 -11.24 -11.67 -10.84
N LYS A 145 -11.35 -11.06 -12.02
CA LYS A 145 -12.46 -11.27 -12.95
C LYS A 145 -12.53 -12.77 -13.29
N ASP A 146 -13.74 -13.30 -13.31
CA ASP A 146 -14.03 -14.70 -13.63
C ASP A 146 -13.38 -15.72 -12.66
N LYS A 147 -13.03 -15.30 -11.45
CA LYS A 147 -12.54 -16.16 -10.37
C LYS A 147 -13.59 -16.28 -9.27
N ASP A 148 -13.75 -17.48 -8.76
CA ASP A 148 -14.57 -17.78 -7.59
C ASP A 148 -13.79 -17.57 -6.27
N TRP A 149 -14.49 -17.48 -5.16
CA TRP A 149 -13.90 -17.29 -3.82
C TRP A 149 -13.04 -16.03 -3.71
N VAL A 150 -13.45 -14.97 -4.38
CA VAL A 150 -12.81 -13.66 -4.36
C VAL A 150 -13.82 -12.57 -4.03
N GLY A 151 -13.37 -11.46 -3.45
CA GLY A 151 -14.25 -10.35 -3.10
C GLY A 151 -14.00 -9.79 -1.71
N GLY A 152 -15.05 -9.22 -1.12
CA GLY A 152 -15.03 -8.66 0.23
C GLY A 152 -15.73 -9.54 1.24
N SER A 153 -15.24 -9.53 2.48
CA SER A 153 -15.82 -10.19 3.63
C SER A 153 -15.54 -9.38 4.89
N VAL A 154 -16.01 -9.85 6.03
CA VAL A 154 -15.74 -9.29 7.35
C VAL A 154 -14.84 -10.24 8.12
N GLY A 155 -13.81 -9.69 8.78
CA GLY A 155 -12.98 -10.43 9.71
C GLY A 155 -13.58 -10.41 11.11
N LEU A 156 -13.72 -11.58 11.71
CA LEU A 156 -14.05 -11.71 13.12
C LEU A 156 -12.74 -11.85 13.91
N TYR A 157 -12.65 -11.19 15.04
CA TYR A 157 -11.51 -11.27 15.95
C TYR A 157 -12.02 -11.36 17.38
N GLU A 158 -11.25 -12.02 18.21
CA GLU A 158 -11.51 -12.05 19.66
C GLU A 158 -11.14 -10.70 20.25
N GLY A 159 -12.01 -10.18 21.15
CA GLY A 159 -11.85 -8.88 21.83
C GLY A 159 -10.95 -8.97 23.06
#